data_700ee546fd9f180f5ffc32165f9b23e6
#
_entry.id   700ee546fd9f180f5ffc32165f9b23e6
#
_cell.length_a   1.000
_cell.length_b   1.000
_cell.length_c   1.000
_cell.angle_alpha   90.00
_cell.angle_beta   90.00
_cell.angle_gamma   90.00
#
_symmetry.space_group_name_H-M   'P 1'
#
loop_
_entity.id
_entity.type
_entity.pdbx_description
1 polymer ?
#
loop_
_entity_poly.entity_id
_entity_poly.type
_entity_poly.pdbx_seq_one_letter_code
_entity_poly.pdbx_strand_id
1 'polypeptide(L)'
;MKAPYAWLLAGCLATGGAHASCGAAFCSSSNDWLTLTQDVAAGWRAWMQAEYIKQDQLRRGTEKLSPGQVASHHEEVKTLNRNALFGLEFGFMPEWSASLVLPVSNREHLHIHHHHGTPIPETWQYDQIGDARVTLRYQPATRATGNTSWSVQGGLKLPTGRTDVRNADGDEAERSVQPGTGTTDLLLGGGIARRLDALPGTLFANLTLQAPLDENGGYRPGGRAGLQAGWLLPVQGRLDLILQGNVLHLMRDRGIHAEPEDSGRTEVALVPGLAYAWSRQVSVYGQLELPVYQRVNGIQLAHDYALSLGLSFVLD
;
A
#
# COMPACT_ATOMS: atom_id res chain seq x y z
N MET A 1 -32.48 16.82 60.90
CA MET A 1 -31.81 17.76 60.01
C MET A 1 -30.73 17.01 59.29
N LYS A 2 -30.94 16.69 58.01
CA LYS A 2 -30.05 15.88 57.17
C LYS A 2 -29.51 16.78 56.03
N ALA A 3 -28.19 16.95 55.96
CA ALA A 3 -27.51 17.64 54.86
C ALA A 3 -27.32 16.68 53.68
N PRO A 4 -27.55 17.10 52.42
CA PRO A 4 -27.25 16.28 51.24
C PRO A 4 -25.80 16.47 50.81
N TYR A 5 -25.11 15.37 50.58
CA TYR A 5 -23.77 15.31 49.95
C TYR A 5 -23.89 15.62 48.48
N ALA A 6 -23.28 16.71 48.03
CA ALA A 6 -23.06 17.04 46.64
C ALA A 6 -21.82 16.30 46.15
N TRP A 7 -21.98 15.30 45.23
CA TRP A 7 -20.90 14.66 44.48
C TRP A 7 -20.51 15.57 43.32
N LEU A 8 -19.34 16.19 43.42
CA LEU A 8 -18.64 16.83 42.29
C LEU A 8 -18.07 15.73 41.43
N LEU A 9 -18.72 15.45 40.30
CA LEU A 9 -18.14 14.73 39.17
C LEU A 9 -17.16 15.64 38.45
N ALA A 10 -15.87 15.49 38.75
CA ALA A 10 -14.79 16.04 37.94
C ALA A 10 -14.71 15.21 36.67
N GLY A 11 -15.33 15.69 35.60
CA GLY A 11 -15.15 15.15 34.26
C GLY A 11 -13.74 15.47 33.78
N CYS A 12 -12.87 14.45 33.72
CA CYS A 12 -11.65 14.48 32.92
C CYS A 12 -12.05 14.59 31.45
N LEU A 13 -12.02 15.80 30.91
CA LEU A 13 -11.97 16.02 29.47
C LEU A 13 -10.58 15.55 29.00
N ALA A 14 -10.48 14.28 28.61
CA ALA A 14 -9.37 13.82 27.80
C ALA A 14 -9.52 14.51 26.44
N THR A 15 -8.76 15.59 26.23
CA THR A 15 -8.56 16.17 24.90
C THR A 15 -7.70 15.17 24.11
N GLY A 16 -8.36 14.27 23.37
CA GLY A 16 -7.68 13.45 22.38
C GLY A 16 -7.08 14.38 21.33
N GLY A 17 -5.76 14.48 21.30
CA GLY A 17 -5.04 15.17 20.25
C GLY A 17 -5.34 14.48 18.91
N ALA A 18 -5.77 15.23 17.92
CA ALA A 18 -5.90 14.71 16.55
C ALA A 18 -4.51 14.53 15.97
N HIS A 19 -4.09 13.29 15.77
CA HIS A 19 -2.84 12.92 15.12
C HIS A 19 -3.15 12.55 13.68
N ALA A 20 -2.45 13.17 12.74
CA ALA A 20 -2.61 12.88 11.33
C ALA A 20 -1.76 11.65 10.96
N SER A 21 -2.36 10.58 10.50
CA SER A 21 -1.70 9.31 10.21
C SER A 21 -1.80 8.95 8.73
N CYS A 22 -0.67 8.78 8.08
CA CYS A 22 -0.59 8.21 6.75
C CYS A 22 -0.34 6.71 6.83
N GLY A 23 -1.39 5.90 6.84
CA GLY A 23 -1.29 4.45 7.01
C GLY A 23 -0.25 3.75 6.15
N ALA A 24 0.34 2.73 6.71
CA ALA A 24 1.28 1.71 6.21
C ALA A 24 2.33 2.13 5.15
N ALA A 25 3.57 1.71 5.37
CA ALA A 25 4.74 1.99 4.53
C ALA A 25 4.57 1.61 3.03
N PHE A 26 3.59 0.80 2.70
CA PHE A 26 3.35 0.27 1.36
C PHE A 26 1.96 0.68 0.88
N CYS A 27 1.82 1.95 0.56
CA CYS A 27 0.58 2.54 0.03
C CYS A 27 0.47 2.43 -1.49
N SER A 28 1.44 1.84 -2.16
CA SER A 28 1.36 1.66 -3.60
C SER A 28 0.35 0.58 -3.98
N SER A 29 -0.25 0.76 -5.12
CA SER A 29 -1.04 -0.27 -5.79
C SER A 29 -0.12 -1.39 -6.23
N SER A 30 -0.50 -2.64 -5.98
CA SER A 30 0.25 -3.79 -6.46
C SER A 30 0.29 -3.80 -8.00
N ASN A 31 1.41 -4.20 -8.59
CA ASN A 31 1.56 -4.34 -10.03
C ASN A 31 1.25 -5.77 -10.47
N ASP A 32 0.12 -6.31 -10.05
CA ASP A 32 -0.29 -7.70 -10.31
C ASP A 32 -0.60 -7.99 -11.79
N TRP A 33 -0.63 -6.97 -12.66
CA TRP A 33 -0.84 -7.14 -14.09
C TRP A 33 0.19 -8.06 -14.77
N LEU A 34 1.44 -8.05 -14.29
CA LEU A 34 2.50 -8.95 -14.77
C LEU A 34 2.11 -10.42 -14.60
N THR A 35 1.52 -10.75 -13.45
CA THR A 35 1.11 -12.11 -13.14
C THR A 35 -0.14 -12.54 -13.90
N LEU A 36 -1.01 -11.61 -14.25
CA LEU A 36 -2.24 -11.88 -15.00
C LEU A 36 -2.00 -12.06 -16.50
N THR A 37 -1.03 -11.36 -17.05
CA THR A 37 -0.74 -11.38 -18.50
C THR A 37 0.24 -12.47 -18.91
N GLN A 38 0.85 -13.14 -17.93
CA GLN A 38 1.80 -14.24 -18.17
C GLN A 38 1.24 -15.56 -17.62
N ASP A 39 1.33 -16.63 -18.39
CA ASP A 39 0.97 -17.96 -17.91
C ASP A 39 1.85 -18.36 -16.72
N VAL A 40 1.29 -19.13 -15.79
CA VAL A 40 2.07 -19.78 -14.74
C VAL A 40 2.97 -20.79 -15.40
N ALA A 41 4.23 -20.41 -15.62
CA ALA A 41 5.25 -21.33 -16.07
C ALA A 41 5.66 -22.24 -14.89
N ALA A 42 5.86 -23.54 -15.14
CA ALA A 42 6.57 -24.37 -14.19
C ALA A 42 7.98 -23.80 -14.00
N GLY A 43 8.45 -23.67 -12.75
CA GLY A 43 9.76 -23.12 -12.45
C GLY A 43 9.70 -21.86 -11.60
N TRP A 44 10.81 -21.14 -11.56
CA TRP A 44 10.98 -19.98 -10.69
C TRP A 44 10.86 -18.67 -11.48
N ARG A 45 10.21 -17.70 -10.85
CA ARG A 45 10.24 -16.29 -11.27
C ARG A 45 10.68 -15.45 -10.08
N ALA A 46 11.69 -14.62 -10.29
CA ALA A 46 12.09 -13.59 -9.34
C ALA A 46 11.76 -12.21 -9.92
N TRP A 47 11.37 -11.26 -9.07
CA TRP A 47 11.17 -9.88 -9.48
C TRP A 47 11.57 -8.92 -8.37
N MET A 48 11.92 -7.71 -8.75
CA MET A 48 12.12 -6.60 -7.84
C MET A 48 11.44 -5.35 -8.37
N GLN A 49 10.96 -4.52 -7.45
CA GLN A 49 10.37 -3.23 -7.77
C GLN A 49 10.89 -2.19 -6.80
N ALA A 50 11.38 -1.08 -7.33
CA ALA A 50 11.68 0.12 -6.56
C ALA A 50 10.51 1.08 -6.67
N GLU A 51 10.14 1.71 -5.54
CA GLU A 51 9.06 2.70 -5.46
C GLU A 51 9.59 3.98 -4.81
N TYR A 52 9.16 5.10 -5.35
CA TYR A 52 9.38 6.43 -4.78
C TYR A 52 8.03 7.10 -4.58
N ILE A 53 7.67 7.35 -3.31
CA ILE A 53 6.39 7.96 -2.94
C ILE A 53 6.67 9.11 -1.99
N LYS A 54 6.41 10.33 -2.44
CA LYS A 54 6.53 11.54 -1.64
C LYS A 54 5.14 11.99 -1.21
N GLN A 55 4.88 12.00 0.08
CA GLN A 55 3.65 12.45 0.70
C GLN A 55 3.94 13.76 1.44
N ASP A 56 3.57 14.87 0.87
CA ASP A 56 3.76 16.21 1.43
C ASP A 56 2.55 17.13 1.18
N GLN A 57 1.47 16.56 0.68
CA GLN A 57 0.21 17.27 0.54
C GLN A 57 -0.72 16.90 1.70
N LEU A 58 -0.83 17.80 2.66
CA LEU A 58 -1.81 17.66 3.75
C LEU A 58 -3.24 17.81 3.21
N ARG A 59 -4.15 16.96 3.69
CA ARG A 59 -5.56 16.97 3.27
C ARG A 59 -6.49 16.82 4.46
N ARG A 60 -7.68 17.44 4.31
CA ARG A 60 -8.87 17.18 5.12
C ARG A 60 -10.02 16.81 4.20
N GLY A 61 -10.50 15.57 4.28
CA GLY A 61 -11.44 15.08 3.27
C GLY A 61 -10.83 15.13 1.87
N THR A 62 -11.41 15.91 0.97
CA THR A 62 -10.89 16.17 -0.38
C THR A 62 -10.12 17.48 -0.50
N GLU A 63 -10.15 18.32 0.53
CA GLU A 63 -9.53 19.64 0.56
C GLU A 63 -8.02 19.53 0.80
N LYS A 64 -7.22 20.29 0.02
CA LYS A 64 -5.79 20.46 0.25
C LYS A 64 -5.56 21.52 1.31
N LEU A 65 -4.70 21.22 2.26
CA LEU A 65 -4.28 22.14 3.33
C LEU A 65 -2.79 22.43 3.21
N SER A 66 -2.36 23.55 3.78
CA SER A 66 -0.95 23.87 3.97
C SER A 66 -0.54 23.64 5.42
N PRO A 67 0.73 23.28 5.70
CA PRO A 67 1.25 23.26 7.05
C PRO A 67 0.97 24.61 7.78
N GLY A 68 0.65 24.53 9.07
CA GLY A 68 0.25 25.68 9.88
C GLY A 68 -1.24 26.05 9.81
N GLN A 69 -2.02 25.41 8.93
CA GLN A 69 -3.48 25.61 8.87
C GLN A 69 -4.27 24.67 9.77
N VAL A 70 -3.58 23.76 10.44
CA VAL A 70 -4.19 22.75 11.32
C VAL A 70 -3.86 23.11 12.76
N ALA A 71 -4.89 23.43 13.54
CA ALA A 71 -4.75 23.69 14.98
C ALA A 71 -4.70 22.35 15.75
N SER A 72 -3.84 21.44 15.38
CA SER A 72 -3.65 20.16 16.06
C SER A 72 -2.33 20.14 16.84
N HIS A 73 -2.28 19.26 17.85
CA HIS A 73 -1.08 19.07 18.68
C HIS A 73 0.08 18.47 17.88
N HIS A 74 -0.22 17.66 16.87
CA HIS A 74 0.72 17.08 15.92
C HIS A 74 0.30 17.44 14.49
N GLU A 75 1.24 17.92 13.70
CA GLU A 75 1.04 18.27 12.30
C GLU A 75 2.02 17.50 11.44
N GLU A 76 1.53 16.59 10.63
CA GLU A 76 2.36 15.90 9.65
C GLU A 76 2.79 16.86 8.53
N VAL A 77 4.07 16.85 8.20
CA VAL A 77 4.65 17.75 7.20
C VAL A 77 5.06 17.00 5.94
N LYS A 78 5.72 15.85 6.11
CA LYS A 78 6.25 15.09 4.99
C LYS A 78 6.53 13.65 5.37
N THR A 79 6.18 12.73 4.48
CA THR A 79 6.68 11.36 4.49
C THR A 79 7.26 11.02 3.13
N LEU A 80 8.53 10.63 3.12
CA LEU A 80 9.21 10.15 1.93
C LEU A 80 9.46 8.66 2.05
N ASN A 81 8.89 7.87 1.14
CA ASN A 81 9.08 6.44 1.07
C ASN A 81 9.91 6.09 -0.17
N ARG A 82 10.98 5.35 0.03
CA ARG A 82 11.78 4.71 -1.00
C ARG A 82 11.74 3.22 -0.71
N ASN A 83 10.81 2.51 -1.32
CA ASN A 83 10.59 1.11 -1.05
C ASN A 83 11.30 0.25 -2.10
N ALA A 84 11.75 -0.92 -1.69
CA ALA A 84 12.15 -2.00 -2.57
C ALA A 84 11.34 -3.25 -2.22
N LEU A 85 10.65 -3.82 -3.20
CA LEU A 85 9.91 -5.06 -3.04
C LEU A 85 10.67 -6.17 -3.78
N PHE A 86 10.90 -7.28 -3.11
CA PHE A 86 11.52 -8.47 -3.68
C PHE A 86 10.49 -9.59 -3.69
N GLY A 87 10.22 -10.14 -4.87
CA GLY A 87 9.27 -11.22 -5.04
C GLY A 87 9.93 -12.46 -5.60
N LEU A 88 9.52 -13.61 -5.08
CA LEU A 88 9.89 -14.93 -5.60
C LEU A 88 8.61 -15.73 -5.78
N GLU A 89 8.42 -16.27 -6.95
CA GLU A 89 7.28 -17.12 -7.30
C GLU A 89 7.77 -18.47 -7.82
N PHE A 90 7.12 -19.53 -7.39
CA PHE A 90 7.39 -20.90 -7.82
C PHE A 90 6.12 -21.57 -8.35
N GLY A 91 6.11 -21.87 -9.65
CA GLY A 91 5.10 -22.70 -10.30
C GLY A 91 5.42 -24.18 -10.08
N PHE A 92 4.72 -24.82 -9.12
CA PHE A 92 4.94 -26.20 -8.75
C PHE A 92 4.00 -27.20 -9.46
N MET A 93 2.94 -26.69 -10.06
CA MET A 93 2.01 -27.41 -10.95
C MET A 93 1.58 -26.49 -12.10
N PRO A 94 1.05 -27.03 -13.20
CA PRO A 94 0.70 -26.24 -14.39
C PRO A 94 -0.25 -25.06 -14.15
N GLU A 95 -1.04 -25.13 -13.08
CA GLU A 95 -2.08 -24.12 -12.76
C GLU A 95 -1.86 -23.48 -11.40
N TRP A 96 -0.84 -23.90 -10.65
CA TRP A 96 -0.61 -23.47 -9.28
C TRP A 96 0.78 -22.86 -9.09
N SER A 97 0.82 -21.73 -8.44
CA SER A 97 2.06 -21.13 -7.98
C SER A 97 1.95 -20.63 -6.53
N ALA A 98 3.09 -20.63 -5.86
CA ALA A 98 3.26 -20.00 -4.55
C ALA A 98 4.21 -18.81 -4.70
N SER A 99 3.95 -17.72 -3.99
CA SER A 99 4.82 -16.56 -4.01
C SER A 99 5.14 -16.06 -2.60
N LEU A 100 6.34 -15.50 -2.48
CA LEU A 100 6.83 -14.76 -1.32
C LEU A 100 7.20 -13.35 -1.78
N VAL A 101 6.71 -12.33 -1.08
CA VAL A 101 7.09 -10.94 -1.29
C VAL A 101 7.66 -10.38 0.00
N LEU A 102 8.87 -9.83 -0.07
CA LEU A 102 9.56 -9.18 1.04
C LEU A 102 9.75 -7.70 0.71
N PRO A 103 9.06 -6.81 1.43
CA PRO A 103 9.26 -5.38 1.28
C PRO A 103 10.41 -4.88 2.17
N VAL A 104 11.19 -3.94 1.64
CA VAL A 104 12.19 -3.16 2.38
C VAL A 104 11.82 -1.70 2.23
N SER A 105 11.70 -0.97 3.32
CA SER A 105 11.34 0.44 3.32
C SER A 105 12.47 1.29 3.85
N ASN A 106 12.92 2.25 3.04
CA ASN A 106 13.65 3.43 3.49
C ASN A 106 12.63 4.56 3.64
N ARG A 107 12.37 4.99 4.86
CA ARG A 107 11.40 6.02 5.18
C ARG A 107 12.04 7.18 5.91
N GLU A 108 11.63 8.38 5.54
CA GLU A 108 11.86 9.63 6.25
C GLU A 108 10.50 10.27 6.53
N HIS A 109 10.17 10.47 7.80
CA HIS A 109 8.94 11.08 8.24
C HIS A 109 9.24 12.28 9.11
N LEU A 110 8.61 13.41 8.83
CA LEU A 110 8.70 14.66 9.58
C LEU A 110 7.31 15.08 10.01
N HIS A 111 7.14 15.31 11.31
CA HIS A 111 6.00 16.05 11.84
C HIS A 111 6.44 17.18 12.76
N ILE A 112 5.52 18.09 13.06
CA ILE A 112 5.70 19.17 14.03
C ILE A 112 4.79 18.91 15.21
N HIS A 113 5.41 18.76 16.37
CA HIS A 113 4.72 18.69 17.66
C HIS A 113 4.60 20.11 18.25
N HIS A 114 3.41 20.52 18.65
CA HIS A 114 3.20 21.82 19.29
C HIS A 114 3.14 21.67 20.81
N HIS A 115 4.25 21.99 21.50
CA HIS A 115 4.30 21.97 22.96
C HIS A 115 4.19 23.39 23.51
N HIS A 116 3.11 23.71 24.21
CA HIS A 116 2.81 25.05 24.76
C HIS A 116 2.95 26.19 23.72
N GLY A 117 2.56 25.94 22.47
CA GLY A 117 2.64 26.91 21.39
C GLY A 117 4.02 27.02 20.72
N THR A 118 5.01 26.24 21.15
CA THR A 118 6.31 26.14 20.48
C THR A 118 6.31 24.97 19.53
N PRO A 119 6.55 25.16 18.21
CA PRO A 119 6.66 24.09 17.26
C PRO A 119 7.99 23.35 17.44
N ILE A 120 7.96 22.04 17.63
CA ILE A 120 9.11 21.15 17.75
C ILE A 120 9.07 20.19 16.57
N PRO A 121 10.01 20.26 15.62
CA PRO A 121 10.09 19.31 14.53
C PRO A 121 10.68 17.99 15.02
N GLU A 122 10.01 16.89 14.73
CA GLU A 122 10.46 15.55 15.03
C GLU A 122 10.59 14.73 13.73
N THR A 123 11.70 14.00 13.62
CA THR A 123 12.02 13.24 12.39
C THR A 123 12.33 11.79 12.72
N TRP A 124 11.71 10.87 12.03
CA TRP A 124 12.06 9.45 12.02
C TRP A 124 12.62 9.09 10.66
N GLN A 125 13.78 8.44 10.70
CA GLN A 125 14.41 7.90 9.51
C GLN A 125 14.86 6.47 9.76
N TYR A 126 14.53 5.55 8.84
CA TYR A 126 14.93 4.16 8.98
C TYR A 126 15.01 3.41 7.65
N ASP A 127 15.82 2.34 7.67
CA ASP A 127 15.91 1.30 6.65
C ASP A 127 15.50 -0.01 7.31
N GLN A 128 14.32 -0.54 6.99
CA GLN A 128 13.77 -1.71 7.67
C GLN A 128 13.02 -2.63 6.71
N ILE A 129 13.04 -3.92 7.05
CA ILE A 129 12.19 -4.92 6.42
C ILE A 129 10.76 -4.69 6.93
N GLY A 130 9.78 -4.73 6.02
CA GLY A 130 8.35 -4.68 6.33
C GLY A 130 7.74 -6.07 6.51
N ASP A 131 6.41 -6.11 6.47
CA ASP A 131 5.65 -7.35 6.64
C ASP A 131 5.71 -8.21 5.37
N ALA A 132 6.26 -9.43 5.47
CA ALA A 132 6.32 -10.39 4.39
C ALA A 132 4.93 -10.89 3.98
N ARG A 133 4.76 -11.23 2.70
CA ARG A 133 3.51 -11.76 2.15
C ARG A 133 3.77 -13.09 1.49
N VAL A 134 2.94 -14.08 1.82
CA VAL A 134 2.97 -15.41 1.20
C VAL A 134 1.61 -15.67 0.57
N THR A 135 1.57 -15.99 -0.71
CA THR A 135 0.30 -16.26 -1.42
C THR A 135 0.39 -17.54 -2.23
N LEU A 136 -0.75 -18.21 -2.36
CA LEU A 136 -0.99 -19.31 -3.27
C LEU A 136 -1.94 -18.82 -4.35
N ARG A 137 -1.60 -19.06 -5.64
CA ARG A 137 -2.40 -18.66 -6.79
C ARG A 137 -2.80 -19.88 -7.62
N TYR A 138 -4.06 -19.86 -8.03
CA TYR A 138 -4.59 -20.77 -9.03
C TYR A 138 -4.92 -19.98 -10.30
N GLN A 139 -4.40 -20.42 -11.43
CA GLN A 139 -4.63 -19.87 -12.77
C GLN A 139 -4.77 -21.02 -13.77
N PRO A 140 -5.99 -21.34 -14.23
CA PRO A 140 -6.17 -22.44 -15.18
C PRO A 140 -5.46 -22.15 -16.51
N ALA A 141 -4.96 -23.20 -17.13
CA ALA A 141 -4.26 -23.09 -18.41
C ALA A 141 -5.19 -22.54 -19.49
N THR A 142 -4.89 -21.37 -19.97
CA THR A 142 -5.75 -20.59 -20.90
C THR A 142 -5.82 -21.20 -22.31
N ARG A 143 -4.88 -22.11 -22.66
CA ARG A 143 -4.77 -22.68 -24.01
C ARG A 143 -6.00 -23.46 -24.47
N ALA A 144 -6.91 -23.84 -23.56
CA ALA A 144 -8.12 -24.60 -23.90
C ALA A 144 -9.36 -23.70 -24.10
N THR A 145 -9.36 -22.43 -23.69
CA THR A 145 -10.57 -21.61 -23.57
C THR A 145 -10.57 -20.29 -24.35
N GLY A 146 -9.54 -20.00 -25.16
CA GLY A 146 -9.50 -18.81 -26.02
C GLY A 146 -8.73 -17.61 -25.43
N ASN A 147 -9.13 -16.38 -25.74
CA ASN A 147 -8.40 -15.14 -25.48
C ASN A 147 -8.51 -14.60 -24.04
N THR A 148 -9.08 -15.36 -23.10
CA THR A 148 -9.33 -14.91 -21.71
C THR A 148 -8.59 -15.79 -20.72
N SER A 149 -7.81 -15.18 -19.82
CA SER A 149 -7.21 -15.81 -18.65
C SER A 149 -7.82 -15.23 -17.37
N TRP A 150 -7.87 -16.03 -16.31
CA TRP A 150 -8.27 -15.55 -15.00
C TRP A 150 -7.48 -16.26 -13.90
N SER A 151 -7.39 -15.64 -12.75
CA SER A 151 -6.73 -16.26 -11.59
C SER A 151 -7.44 -15.87 -10.30
N VAL A 152 -7.25 -16.71 -9.28
CA VAL A 152 -7.60 -16.40 -7.89
C VAL A 152 -6.39 -16.67 -7.00
N GLN A 153 -6.25 -15.90 -5.94
CA GLN A 153 -5.14 -16.07 -5.00
C GLN A 153 -5.63 -15.86 -3.56
N GLY A 154 -4.98 -16.56 -2.65
CA GLY A 154 -5.19 -16.41 -1.22
C GLY A 154 -3.88 -16.54 -0.47
N GLY A 155 -3.74 -15.88 0.67
CA GLY A 155 -2.50 -15.93 1.42
C GLY A 155 -2.53 -15.14 2.71
N LEU A 156 -1.35 -14.92 3.26
CA LEU A 156 -1.14 -14.22 4.52
C LEU A 156 -0.06 -13.15 4.38
N LYS A 157 -0.29 -11.99 4.99
CA LYS A 157 0.75 -11.06 5.38
C LYS A 157 1.21 -11.46 6.79
N LEU A 158 2.51 -11.59 6.99
CA LEU A 158 3.12 -12.02 8.24
C LEU A 158 3.76 -10.82 8.96
N PRO A 159 3.68 -10.73 10.29
CA PRO A 159 4.20 -9.60 11.06
C PRO A 159 5.73 -9.66 11.22
N THR A 160 6.46 -9.58 10.12
CA THR A 160 7.93 -9.63 10.11
C THR A 160 8.60 -8.26 10.25
N GLY A 161 7.86 -7.19 9.99
CA GLY A 161 8.33 -5.83 10.12
C GLY A 161 8.36 -5.37 11.58
N ARG A 162 9.30 -4.47 11.91
CA ARG A 162 9.37 -3.85 13.23
C ARG A 162 8.19 -2.93 13.48
N THR A 163 7.82 -2.81 14.77
CA THR A 163 6.72 -1.95 15.23
C THR A 163 7.12 -1.02 16.38
N ASP A 164 8.44 -0.88 16.60
CA ASP A 164 9.04 -0.18 17.74
C ASP A 164 10.20 0.75 17.30
N VAL A 165 10.17 1.23 16.06
CA VAL A 165 11.19 2.15 15.55
C VAL A 165 11.09 3.47 16.28
N ARG A 166 12.26 4.01 16.69
CA ARG A 166 12.41 5.27 17.44
C ARG A 166 13.27 6.25 16.66
N ASN A 167 13.07 7.54 16.92
CA ASN A 167 13.94 8.61 16.44
C ASN A 167 15.22 8.72 17.26
N ALA A 168 16.07 9.70 16.95
CA ALA A 168 17.34 9.94 17.64
C ALA A 168 17.14 10.37 19.11
N ASP A 169 16.01 10.96 19.45
CA ASP A 169 15.67 11.43 20.79
C ASP A 169 15.04 10.33 21.66
N GLY A 170 14.75 9.16 21.05
CA GLY A 170 14.18 7.99 21.72
C GLY A 170 12.66 7.87 21.60
N ASP A 171 11.99 8.80 20.89
CA ASP A 171 10.53 8.80 20.72
C ASP A 171 10.12 7.76 19.70
N GLU A 172 9.09 6.99 20.04
CA GLU A 172 8.56 5.94 19.19
C GLU A 172 7.72 6.53 18.06
N ALA A 173 7.96 6.07 16.83
CA ALA A 173 7.14 6.45 15.69
C ALA A 173 5.69 5.95 15.86
N GLU A 174 4.73 6.72 15.39
CA GLU A 174 3.33 6.31 15.35
C GLU A 174 3.14 4.97 14.63
N ARG A 175 2.13 4.20 15.03
CA ARG A 175 1.88 2.85 14.49
C ARG A 175 1.71 2.81 12.97
N SER A 176 1.13 3.85 12.41
CA SER A 176 0.95 4.03 10.97
C SER A 176 2.24 4.30 10.21
N VAL A 177 3.26 4.83 10.89
CA VAL A 177 4.57 5.17 10.30
C VAL A 177 5.56 4.00 10.44
N GLN A 178 5.28 3.00 11.25
CA GLN A 178 6.13 1.83 11.48
C GLN A 178 6.31 0.99 10.20
N PRO A 179 7.45 0.29 10.03
CA PRO A 179 7.68 -0.59 8.87
C PRO A 179 6.77 -1.82 8.83
N GLY A 180 6.33 -2.30 9.98
CA GLY A 180 5.37 -3.39 10.11
C GLY A 180 4.14 -2.99 10.91
N THR A 181 3.04 -3.70 10.72
CA THR A 181 1.81 -3.49 11.50
C THR A 181 1.77 -4.33 12.77
N GLY A 182 2.60 -5.38 12.82
CA GLY A 182 2.60 -6.37 13.89
C GLY A 182 1.41 -7.34 13.84
N THR A 183 0.57 -7.27 12.78
CA THR A 183 -0.60 -8.13 12.62
C THR A 183 -0.42 -9.14 11.50
N THR A 184 -1.07 -10.30 11.65
CA THR A 184 -1.27 -11.25 10.55
C THR A 184 -2.53 -10.86 9.79
N ASP A 185 -2.43 -10.70 8.46
CA ASP A 185 -3.59 -10.33 7.66
C ASP A 185 -3.91 -11.40 6.64
N LEU A 186 -5.20 -11.66 6.42
CA LEU A 186 -5.68 -12.46 5.31
C LEU A 186 -5.56 -11.66 4.01
N LEU A 187 -5.00 -12.27 2.99
CA LEU A 187 -4.90 -11.73 1.63
C LEU A 187 -5.78 -12.55 0.70
N LEU A 188 -6.65 -11.89 -0.06
CA LEU A 188 -7.45 -12.49 -1.11
C LEU A 188 -7.31 -11.66 -2.38
N GLY A 189 -7.31 -12.32 -3.53
CA GLY A 189 -7.22 -11.63 -4.80
C GLY A 189 -7.82 -12.43 -5.95
N GLY A 190 -8.11 -11.74 -7.03
CA GLY A 190 -8.55 -12.37 -8.27
C GLY A 190 -8.38 -11.42 -9.43
N GLY A 191 -8.09 -11.97 -10.59
CA GLY A 191 -7.86 -11.20 -11.78
C GLY A 191 -8.36 -11.87 -13.03
N ILE A 192 -8.57 -11.05 -14.05
CA ILE A 192 -8.95 -11.45 -15.40
C ILE A 192 -8.15 -10.65 -16.42
N ALA A 193 -7.69 -11.30 -17.46
CA ALA A 193 -7.08 -10.65 -18.60
C ALA A 193 -7.70 -11.20 -19.90
N ARG A 194 -7.95 -10.33 -20.87
CA ARG A 194 -8.55 -10.69 -22.15
C ARG A 194 -7.82 -10.01 -23.30
N ARG A 195 -7.30 -10.82 -24.21
CA ARG A 195 -6.82 -10.34 -25.51
C ARG A 195 -8.01 -10.01 -26.40
N LEU A 196 -7.98 -8.85 -27.04
CA LEU A 196 -9.03 -8.40 -27.93
C LEU A 196 -8.72 -8.79 -29.37
N ASP A 197 -9.73 -9.32 -30.08
CA ASP A 197 -9.58 -9.69 -31.50
C ASP A 197 -9.61 -8.47 -32.42
N ALA A 198 -10.40 -7.44 -32.05
CA ALA A 198 -10.61 -6.24 -32.84
C ALA A 198 -9.64 -5.08 -32.54
N LEU A 199 -8.95 -5.11 -31.40
CA LEU A 199 -8.02 -4.07 -30.95
C LEU A 199 -6.72 -4.71 -30.49
N PRO A 200 -5.56 -4.12 -30.77
CA PRO A 200 -4.29 -4.66 -30.31
C PRO A 200 -4.21 -4.63 -28.76
N GLY A 201 -3.63 -5.68 -28.18
CA GLY A 201 -3.30 -5.74 -26.77
C GLY A 201 -4.26 -6.53 -25.91
N THR A 202 -4.11 -6.35 -24.58
CA THR A 202 -4.77 -7.13 -23.55
C THR A 202 -5.42 -6.19 -22.52
N LEU A 203 -6.72 -6.31 -22.34
CA LEU A 203 -7.42 -5.70 -21.19
C LEU A 203 -7.20 -6.59 -19.98
N PHE A 204 -7.03 -5.96 -18.81
CA PHE A 204 -6.93 -6.68 -17.55
C PHE A 204 -7.69 -5.95 -16.43
N ALA A 205 -8.12 -6.72 -15.43
CA ALA A 205 -8.62 -6.20 -14.18
C ALA A 205 -8.19 -7.13 -13.03
N ASN A 206 -7.89 -6.55 -11.88
CA ASN A 206 -7.46 -7.25 -10.68
C ASN A 206 -8.10 -6.64 -9.44
N LEU A 207 -8.61 -7.49 -8.55
CA LEU A 207 -9.15 -7.12 -7.24
C LEU A 207 -8.26 -7.73 -6.16
N THR A 208 -7.90 -6.93 -5.16
CA THR A 208 -7.15 -7.36 -3.98
C THR A 208 -7.88 -6.93 -2.71
N LEU A 209 -7.93 -7.84 -1.74
CA LEU A 209 -8.51 -7.60 -0.42
C LEU A 209 -7.49 -8.02 0.63
N GLN A 210 -7.36 -7.21 1.68
CA GLN A 210 -6.53 -7.49 2.83
C GLN A 210 -7.33 -7.18 4.09
N ALA A 211 -7.34 -8.12 5.04
CA ALA A 211 -8.05 -7.96 6.31
C ALA A 211 -7.19 -8.46 7.47
N PRO A 212 -6.91 -7.62 8.50
CA PRO A 212 -6.19 -8.05 9.68
C PRO A 212 -7.00 -9.11 10.43
N LEU A 213 -6.35 -10.21 10.83
CA LEU A 213 -6.94 -11.30 11.59
C LEU A 213 -6.83 -11.08 13.10
N ASP A 214 -5.83 -10.32 13.51
CA ASP A 214 -5.49 -10.03 14.91
C ASP A 214 -5.21 -8.54 15.13
N GLU A 215 -4.73 -8.20 16.29
CA GLU A 215 -4.23 -6.89 16.70
C GLU A 215 -2.87 -7.04 17.40
N ASN A 216 -2.07 -5.98 17.41
CA ASN A 216 -0.78 -5.96 18.09
C ASN A 216 -0.70 -4.76 19.04
N GLY A 217 -0.57 -5.02 20.34
CA GLY A 217 -0.39 -3.98 21.36
C GLY A 217 -1.49 -2.91 21.34
N GLY A 218 -2.75 -3.29 21.13
CA GLY A 218 -3.86 -2.35 21.08
C GLY A 218 -3.96 -1.55 19.76
N TYR A 219 -3.31 -2.03 18.70
CA TYR A 219 -3.42 -1.49 17.35
C TYR A 219 -3.87 -2.57 16.36
N ARG A 220 -4.90 -2.26 15.60
CA ARG A 220 -5.41 -3.07 14.49
C ARG A 220 -5.54 -2.20 13.25
N PRO A 221 -4.73 -2.43 12.21
CA PRO A 221 -4.81 -1.67 10.97
C PRO A 221 -6.16 -1.83 10.28
N GLY A 222 -6.57 -0.85 9.52
CA GLY A 222 -7.75 -0.93 8.68
C GLY A 222 -7.59 -1.96 7.56
N GLY A 223 -8.68 -2.63 7.21
CA GLY A 223 -8.72 -3.49 6.04
C GLY A 223 -8.47 -2.67 4.76
N ARG A 224 -8.06 -3.35 3.69
CA ARG A 224 -7.71 -2.73 2.41
C ARG A 224 -8.42 -3.43 1.26
N ALA A 225 -8.97 -2.65 0.32
CA ALA A 225 -9.50 -3.12 -0.95
C ALA A 225 -8.86 -2.33 -2.09
N GLY A 226 -8.34 -3.03 -3.09
CA GLY A 226 -7.72 -2.45 -4.28
C GLY A 226 -8.34 -3.02 -5.54
N LEU A 227 -8.72 -2.16 -6.49
CA LEU A 227 -9.15 -2.52 -7.83
C LEU A 227 -8.21 -1.85 -8.84
N GLN A 228 -7.68 -2.64 -9.75
CA GLN A 228 -6.88 -2.17 -10.88
C GLN A 228 -7.57 -2.62 -12.17
N ALA A 229 -7.64 -1.75 -13.14
CA ALA A 229 -8.11 -2.12 -14.47
C ALA A 229 -7.30 -1.36 -15.52
N GLY A 230 -6.95 -2.01 -16.60
CA GLY A 230 -6.08 -1.38 -17.58
C GLY A 230 -6.02 -2.09 -18.92
N TRP A 231 -5.20 -1.52 -19.75
CA TRP A 231 -4.92 -1.98 -21.10
C TRP A 231 -3.41 -2.03 -21.35
N LEU A 232 -2.92 -3.19 -21.70
CA LEU A 232 -1.55 -3.42 -22.16
C LEU A 232 -1.56 -3.38 -23.68
N LEU A 233 -0.97 -2.33 -24.25
CA LEU A 233 -0.95 -2.05 -25.67
C LEU A 233 0.43 -2.31 -26.26
N PRO A 234 0.59 -3.26 -27.21
CA PRO A 234 1.84 -3.39 -27.95
C PRO A 234 2.05 -2.17 -28.85
N VAL A 235 3.18 -1.48 -28.66
CA VAL A 235 3.52 -0.27 -29.43
C VAL A 235 4.45 -0.62 -30.57
N GLN A 236 5.62 -1.20 -30.26
CA GLN A 236 6.61 -1.57 -31.25
C GLN A 236 7.54 -2.69 -30.75
N GLY A 237 7.62 -3.77 -31.48
CA GLY A 237 8.54 -4.86 -31.19
C GLY A 237 8.28 -5.50 -29.82
N ARG A 238 9.10 -5.13 -28.84
CA ARG A 238 9.06 -5.66 -27.46
C ARG A 238 8.59 -4.63 -26.44
N LEU A 239 8.07 -3.49 -26.90
CA LEU A 239 7.62 -2.39 -26.06
C LEU A 239 6.10 -2.37 -25.99
N ASP A 240 5.56 -2.38 -24.77
CA ASP A 240 4.15 -2.24 -24.48
C ASP A 240 3.92 -0.94 -23.68
N LEU A 241 2.83 -0.24 -24.01
CA LEU A 241 2.28 0.86 -23.23
C LEU A 241 1.27 0.29 -22.23
N ILE A 242 1.36 0.72 -20.98
CA ILE A 242 0.42 0.40 -19.91
C ILE A 242 -0.46 1.62 -19.69
N LEU A 243 -1.78 1.45 -19.80
CA LEU A 243 -2.78 2.45 -19.42
C LEU A 243 -3.65 1.82 -18.33
N GLN A 244 -3.51 2.26 -17.09
CA GLN A 244 -4.16 1.62 -15.94
C GLN A 244 -4.87 2.68 -15.10
N GLY A 245 -6.00 2.31 -14.51
CA GLY A 245 -6.69 3.03 -13.45
C GLY A 245 -6.68 2.19 -12.18
N ASN A 246 -6.45 2.84 -11.06
CA ASN A 246 -6.44 2.23 -9.74
C ASN A 246 -7.52 2.84 -8.86
N VAL A 247 -8.18 2.02 -8.07
CA VAL A 247 -9.02 2.44 -6.95
C VAL A 247 -8.49 1.75 -5.70
N LEU A 248 -8.17 2.53 -4.68
CA LEU A 248 -7.72 2.04 -3.38
C LEU A 248 -8.69 2.54 -2.31
N HIS A 249 -9.15 1.65 -1.47
CA HIS A 249 -9.92 1.96 -0.27
C HIS A 249 -9.24 1.35 0.95
N LEU A 250 -8.86 2.20 1.90
CA LEU A 250 -8.37 1.82 3.22
C LEU A 250 -9.45 2.11 4.24
N MET A 251 -9.79 1.13 5.05
CA MET A 251 -10.68 1.29 6.20
C MET A 251 -9.94 1.99 7.34
N ARG A 252 -10.69 2.48 8.33
CA ARG A 252 -10.12 3.12 9.54
C ARG A 252 -9.38 2.09 10.39
N ASP A 253 -8.26 2.50 10.96
CA ASP A 253 -7.55 1.76 11.99
C ASP A 253 -8.38 1.70 13.28
N ARG A 254 -8.08 0.76 14.17
CA ARG A 254 -8.83 0.52 15.40
C ARG A 254 -7.89 0.20 16.56
N GLY A 255 -8.36 0.47 17.77
CA GLY A 255 -7.64 0.15 19.01
C GLY A 255 -7.22 1.40 19.78
N ILE A 256 -6.65 1.19 20.96
CA ILE A 256 -6.28 2.27 21.88
C ILE A 256 -5.03 3.05 21.45
N HIS A 257 -4.23 2.44 20.58
CA HIS A 257 -3.04 3.06 19.97
C HIS A 257 -3.24 3.32 18.47
N ALA A 258 -4.49 3.36 18.03
CA ALA A 258 -4.87 3.77 16.68
C ALA A 258 -5.43 5.20 16.71
N GLU A 259 -5.46 5.80 15.53
CA GLU A 259 -6.08 7.10 15.28
C GLU A 259 -7.23 6.95 14.29
N PRO A 260 -8.39 6.40 14.74
CA PRO A 260 -9.47 6.06 13.83
C PRO A 260 -10.02 7.27 13.06
N GLU A 261 -9.93 8.48 13.65
CA GLU A 261 -10.44 9.70 13.02
C GLU A 261 -9.58 10.15 11.85
N ASP A 262 -8.26 9.99 11.98
CA ASP A 262 -7.26 10.44 11.02
C ASP A 262 -6.66 9.26 10.20
N SER A 263 -7.37 8.14 10.12
CA SER A 263 -6.98 6.96 9.35
C SER A 263 -8.05 6.52 8.36
N GLY A 264 -7.61 5.77 7.34
CA GLY A 264 -8.48 5.31 6.25
C GLY A 264 -8.72 6.39 5.18
N ARG A 265 -8.77 5.95 3.92
CA ARG A 265 -8.92 6.85 2.76
C ARG A 265 -9.45 6.11 1.54
N THR A 266 -9.93 6.88 0.58
CA THR A 266 -10.26 6.40 -0.77
C THR A 266 -9.47 7.20 -1.79
N GLU A 267 -8.84 6.49 -2.71
CA GLU A 267 -8.02 7.08 -3.76
C GLU A 267 -8.37 6.48 -5.11
N VAL A 268 -8.39 7.33 -6.15
CA VAL A 268 -8.46 6.92 -7.55
C VAL A 268 -7.26 7.53 -8.26
N ALA A 269 -6.52 6.72 -9.00
CA ALA A 269 -5.33 7.15 -9.72
C ALA A 269 -5.33 6.67 -11.17
N LEU A 270 -4.72 7.45 -12.05
CA LEU A 270 -4.30 7.03 -13.38
C LEU A 270 -2.84 6.60 -13.34
N VAL A 271 -2.53 5.50 -14.01
CA VAL A 271 -1.19 4.89 -13.97
C VAL A 271 -0.70 4.58 -15.39
N PRO A 272 -0.23 5.60 -16.13
CA PRO A 272 0.51 5.36 -17.36
C PRO A 272 1.85 4.68 -17.07
N GLY A 273 2.27 3.79 -17.95
CA GLY A 273 3.53 3.08 -17.82
C GLY A 273 4.02 2.48 -19.13
N LEU A 274 5.23 1.96 -19.08
CA LEU A 274 5.88 1.25 -20.18
C LEU A 274 6.41 -0.08 -19.66
N ALA A 275 6.31 -1.13 -20.47
CA ALA A 275 6.95 -2.41 -20.23
C ALA A 275 7.78 -2.79 -21.44
N TYR A 276 8.98 -3.33 -21.21
CA TYR A 276 9.89 -3.74 -22.24
C TYR A 276 10.41 -5.16 -21.97
N ALA A 277 10.14 -6.08 -22.90
CA ALA A 277 10.67 -7.44 -22.85
C ALA A 277 12.10 -7.46 -23.39
N TRP A 278 13.10 -7.31 -22.49
CA TRP A 278 14.53 -7.31 -22.86
C TRP A 278 14.93 -8.64 -23.51
N SER A 279 14.48 -9.75 -22.93
CA SER A 279 14.64 -11.08 -23.48
C SER A 279 13.37 -11.92 -23.23
N ARG A 280 13.39 -13.21 -23.51
CA ARG A 280 12.29 -14.11 -23.13
C ARG A 280 12.20 -14.31 -21.62
N GLN A 281 13.32 -14.16 -20.90
CA GLN A 281 13.42 -14.35 -19.47
C GLN A 281 13.36 -13.04 -18.68
N VAL A 282 13.68 -11.89 -19.29
CA VAL A 282 13.87 -10.62 -18.59
C VAL A 282 12.90 -9.58 -19.12
N SER A 283 12.14 -8.98 -18.21
CA SER A 283 11.26 -7.84 -18.50
C SER A 283 11.53 -6.69 -17.52
N VAL A 284 11.50 -5.47 -18.03
CA VAL A 284 11.59 -4.23 -17.23
C VAL A 284 10.34 -3.41 -17.45
N TYR A 285 9.91 -2.67 -16.42
CA TYR A 285 8.77 -1.76 -16.54
C TYR A 285 8.94 -0.53 -15.67
N GLY A 286 8.24 0.52 -16.04
CA GLY A 286 8.13 1.75 -15.27
C GLY A 286 6.72 2.28 -15.32
N GLN A 287 6.22 2.78 -14.18
CA GLN A 287 4.87 3.31 -14.04
C GLN A 287 4.90 4.60 -13.22
N LEU A 288 4.03 5.53 -13.57
CA LEU A 288 3.80 6.78 -12.85
C LEU A 288 2.34 6.79 -12.37
N GLU A 289 2.13 6.70 -11.06
CA GLU A 289 0.81 6.82 -10.45
C GLU A 289 0.48 8.30 -10.22
N LEU A 290 -0.65 8.74 -10.75
CA LEU A 290 -1.15 10.12 -10.67
C LEU A 290 -2.54 10.09 -10.04
N PRO A 291 -2.68 10.43 -8.75
CA PRO A 291 -3.97 10.51 -8.09
C PRO A 291 -4.86 11.58 -8.73
N VAL A 292 -6.05 11.17 -9.20
CA VAL A 292 -7.07 12.09 -9.75
C VAL A 292 -8.18 12.39 -8.74
N TYR A 293 -8.31 11.53 -7.73
CA TYR A 293 -9.22 11.72 -6.61
C TYR A 293 -8.60 11.14 -5.34
N GLN A 294 -8.61 11.93 -4.27
CA GLN A 294 -8.17 11.50 -2.94
C GLN A 294 -9.11 12.08 -1.90
N ARG A 295 -9.67 11.20 -1.07
CA ARG A 295 -10.47 11.57 0.09
C ARG A 295 -9.94 10.84 1.31
N VAL A 296 -9.46 11.58 2.27
CA VAL A 296 -8.99 11.07 3.56
C VAL A 296 -10.05 11.24 4.63
N ASN A 297 -10.01 10.42 5.68
CA ASN A 297 -10.74 10.72 6.91
C ASN A 297 -9.87 11.64 7.76
N GLY A 298 -10.50 12.60 8.48
CA GLY A 298 -9.78 13.57 9.28
C GLY A 298 -8.71 14.31 8.49
N ILE A 299 -7.47 14.31 9.00
CA ILE A 299 -6.32 15.00 8.40
C ILE A 299 -5.20 13.99 8.15
N GLN A 300 -4.73 13.88 6.90
CA GLN A 300 -3.66 12.94 6.52
C GLN A 300 -2.77 13.52 5.41
N LEU A 301 -1.52 13.09 5.36
CA LEU A 301 -0.66 13.30 4.21
C LEU A 301 -1.09 12.43 3.02
N ALA A 302 -1.06 13.02 1.85
CA ALA A 302 -1.28 12.36 0.56
C ALA A 302 -0.09 12.63 -0.37
N HIS A 303 0.05 11.81 -1.40
CA HIS A 303 1.05 12.00 -2.45
C HIS A 303 0.42 12.65 -3.69
N ASP A 304 1.22 13.45 -4.41
CA ASP A 304 0.82 14.00 -5.70
C ASP A 304 1.19 13.06 -6.84
N TYR A 305 2.18 12.20 -6.64
CA TYR A 305 2.57 11.13 -7.57
C TYR A 305 3.35 10.03 -6.85
N ALA A 306 3.37 8.85 -7.45
CA ALA A 306 4.29 7.77 -7.09
C ALA A 306 4.96 7.21 -8.35
N LEU A 307 6.24 6.88 -8.26
CA LEU A 307 7.02 6.28 -9.33
C LEU A 307 7.38 4.84 -8.95
N SER A 308 7.17 3.92 -9.89
CA SER A 308 7.58 2.51 -9.74
C SER A 308 8.44 2.08 -10.91
N LEU A 309 9.55 1.41 -10.62
CA LEU A 309 10.43 0.77 -11.59
C LEU A 309 10.60 -0.69 -11.20
N GLY A 310 10.40 -1.59 -12.14
CA GLY A 310 10.47 -3.02 -11.84
C GLY A 310 11.23 -3.83 -12.88
N LEU A 311 11.69 -4.97 -12.42
CA LEU A 311 12.47 -5.94 -13.19
C LEU A 311 11.97 -7.34 -12.81
N SER A 312 11.72 -8.18 -13.81
CA SER A 312 11.26 -9.55 -13.63
C SER A 312 12.16 -10.52 -14.39
N PHE A 313 12.47 -11.64 -13.76
CA PHE A 313 13.28 -12.71 -14.31
C PHE A 313 12.53 -14.04 -14.22
N VAL A 314 12.45 -14.76 -15.34
CA VAL A 314 12.06 -16.18 -15.35
C VAL A 314 13.35 -16.99 -15.27
N LEU A 315 13.43 -17.88 -14.28
CA LEU A 315 14.58 -18.75 -14.03
C LEU A 315 14.21 -20.15 -14.56
N ASP A 316 14.92 -20.60 -15.58
CA ASP A 316 14.74 -21.93 -16.20
C ASP A 316 15.32 -23.04 -15.32
#